data_5f833309d59e371626f7ee40402780cf
#
_entry.id   5f833309d59e371626f7ee40402780cf
#
_cell.length_a   1.000
_cell.length_b   1.000
_cell.length_c   1.000
_cell.angle_alpha   90.00
_cell.angle_beta   90.00
_cell.angle_gamma   90.00
#
_symmetry.space_group_name_H-M   'P 1'
#
loop_
_entity.id
_entity.type
_entity.pdbx_description
1 polymer ?
#
loop_
_entity_poly.entity_id
_entity_poly.type
_entity_poly.pdbx_seq_one_letter_code
_entity_poly.pdbx_strand_id
1 'polypeptide(L)'
;TNEAGEIDISDLNPGVYTVTEQSIDKYEPQESQRVTIVSGQTATVNFNNKLKRGSLEVTKTSEDGLVEGMTFHLYGTSLSGQPVDEYAVTDSSGVARFENVLIGTGYVLEEVDTPIRYVVPDSQTATIEWNEVTHKSVNNVLKKFRVTVTKSDVKTGAPQGDGSLAGAVYGLYKGDTLIDSFTTDENGQFTTGYYVCDSDWTVREISPSEGYLLDSTIHKVGAEPELYTIELNDTANDVTEQIIKGDIAIIKHTDDGETQIETPESGAEFQVFLKSAGSYENAKESERDVLVCDENGFAQSKKLPYGTYIVRQTKGWEGRELMDDFEVYIAQD
;
A
#
# COMPACT_ATOMS: atom_id res chain seq x y z
N THR A 1 -11.70 -50.13 38.41
CA THR A 1 -12.42 -49.38 39.46
C THR A 1 -13.90 -49.31 39.13
N ASN A 2 -14.74 -49.27 40.17
CA ASN A 2 -16.16 -48.98 40.05
C ASN A 2 -16.41 -47.45 39.79
N GLU A 3 -17.69 -47.02 39.74
CA GLU A 3 -18.05 -45.63 39.54
C GLU A 3 -17.57 -44.69 40.67
N ALA A 4 -17.33 -45.23 41.88
CA ALA A 4 -16.77 -44.51 43.03
C ALA A 4 -15.22 -44.45 43.00
N GLY A 5 -14.58 -45.04 41.99
CA GLY A 5 -13.13 -45.17 41.90
C GLY A 5 -12.50 -46.23 42.76
N GLU A 6 -13.29 -47.12 43.27
CA GLU A 6 -12.84 -48.18 44.23
C GLU A 6 -12.62 -49.54 43.53
N ILE A 7 -11.62 -50.28 44.05
CA ILE A 7 -11.42 -51.71 43.76
C ILE A 7 -11.42 -52.47 45.10
N ASP A 8 -12.29 -53.42 45.26
CA ASP A 8 -12.29 -54.35 46.42
C ASP A 8 -11.69 -55.64 45.96
N ILE A 9 -10.71 -56.17 46.74
CA ILE A 9 -10.04 -57.42 46.51
C ILE A 9 -10.25 -58.23 47.77
N SER A 10 -11.15 -59.21 47.70
CA SER A 10 -11.46 -60.13 48.83
C SER A 10 -10.52 -61.34 48.85
N ASP A 11 -10.55 -62.07 49.97
CA ASP A 11 -9.91 -63.38 50.17
C ASP A 11 -8.38 -63.40 50.06
N LEU A 12 -7.74 -62.24 50.40
CA LEU A 12 -6.30 -62.18 50.50
C LEU A 12 -5.78 -62.79 51.79
N ASN A 13 -4.72 -63.59 51.68
CA ASN A 13 -4.04 -64.16 52.89
C ASN A 13 -3.35 -63.00 53.66
N PRO A 14 -3.26 -63.12 55.01
CA PRO A 14 -2.45 -62.17 55.78
C PRO A 14 -1.00 -62.08 55.26
N GLY A 15 -0.49 -60.86 55.09
CA GLY A 15 0.84 -60.66 54.55
C GLY A 15 1.06 -59.22 54.05
N VAL A 16 2.23 -58.96 53.53
CA VAL A 16 2.59 -57.63 52.93
C VAL A 16 2.44 -57.73 51.42
N TYR A 17 1.65 -56.83 50.88
CA TYR A 17 1.40 -56.71 49.45
C TYR A 17 1.92 -55.40 48.92
N THR A 18 2.32 -55.41 47.65
CA THR A 18 2.63 -54.15 46.88
C THR A 18 1.48 -53.96 45.92
N VAL A 19 0.86 -52.81 45.98
CA VAL A 19 -0.19 -52.35 45.04
C VAL A 19 0.43 -51.38 44.08
N THR A 20 0.27 -51.63 42.77
CA THR A 20 0.80 -50.76 41.70
C THR A 20 -0.36 -50.40 40.78
N GLU A 21 -0.51 -49.12 40.49
CA GLU A 21 -1.42 -48.66 39.46
C GLU A 21 -0.79 -48.82 38.07
N GLN A 22 -1.55 -49.31 37.09
CA GLN A 22 -1.09 -49.30 35.71
C GLN A 22 -1.05 -47.85 35.17
N SER A 23 0.03 -47.50 34.53
CA SER A 23 0.18 -46.18 33.92
C SER A 23 -0.87 -45.90 32.84
N ILE A 24 -1.46 -44.73 32.89
CA ILE A 24 -2.36 -44.18 31.87
C ILE A 24 -1.71 -42.91 31.33
N ASP A 25 -1.62 -42.77 30.01
CA ASP A 25 -0.80 -41.75 29.36
C ASP A 25 -1.11 -40.31 29.80
N LYS A 26 -2.36 -40.03 30.15
CA LYS A 26 -2.81 -38.70 30.60
C LYS A 26 -2.46 -38.37 32.05
N TYR A 27 -2.09 -39.35 32.88
CA TYR A 27 -1.79 -39.13 34.30
C TYR A 27 -0.29 -39.24 34.61
N GLU A 28 0.14 -38.53 35.64
CA GLU A 28 1.47 -38.69 36.21
C GLU A 28 1.61 -40.11 36.79
N PRO A 29 2.78 -40.74 36.60
CA PRO A 29 3.03 -42.08 37.18
C PRO A 29 2.92 -42.03 38.70
N GLN A 30 2.27 -43.04 39.30
CA GLN A 30 2.17 -43.19 40.74
C GLN A 30 3.18 -44.22 41.23
N GLU A 31 3.77 -43.97 42.40
CA GLU A 31 4.62 -44.97 43.06
C GLU A 31 3.78 -46.10 43.65
N SER A 32 4.33 -47.32 43.62
CA SER A 32 3.73 -48.47 44.26
C SER A 32 3.62 -48.28 45.75
N GLN A 33 2.49 -48.68 46.34
CA GLN A 33 2.25 -48.58 47.78
C GLN A 33 2.31 -49.98 48.41
N ARG A 34 2.92 -50.08 49.60
CA ARG A 34 2.95 -51.31 50.38
C ARG A 34 1.83 -51.30 51.43
N VAL A 35 1.09 -52.40 51.54
CA VAL A 35 0.01 -52.54 52.47
C VAL A 35 0.13 -53.84 53.17
N THR A 36 -0.20 -53.90 54.49
CA THR A 36 -0.21 -55.11 55.27
C THR A 36 -1.68 -55.59 55.48
N ILE A 37 -1.96 -56.78 55.02
CA ILE A 37 -3.26 -57.44 55.27
C ILE A 37 -3.19 -58.19 56.55
N VAL A 38 -4.15 -57.93 57.48
CA VAL A 38 -4.32 -58.60 58.75
C VAL A 38 -5.62 -59.36 58.70
N SER A 39 -5.64 -60.61 59.27
CA SER A 39 -6.83 -61.46 59.26
C SER A 39 -8.07 -60.77 59.85
N GLY A 40 -9.17 -60.77 59.12
CA GLY A 40 -10.44 -60.16 59.53
C GLY A 40 -10.47 -58.62 59.46
N GLN A 41 -9.47 -57.96 58.85
CA GLN A 41 -9.42 -56.51 58.68
C GLN A 41 -9.30 -56.10 57.18
N THR A 42 -9.92 -55.01 56.85
CA THR A 42 -9.74 -54.37 55.54
C THR A 42 -8.63 -53.37 55.65
N ALA A 43 -7.65 -53.40 54.73
CA ALA A 43 -6.61 -52.37 54.56
C ALA A 43 -6.89 -51.56 53.29
N THR A 44 -6.71 -50.25 53.34
CA THR A 44 -6.99 -49.32 52.26
C THR A 44 -5.71 -48.62 51.78
N VAL A 45 -5.53 -48.50 50.48
CA VAL A 45 -4.54 -47.71 49.86
C VAL A 45 -5.23 -46.70 48.92
N ASN A 46 -4.69 -45.49 48.81
CA ASN A 46 -5.27 -44.43 47.99
C ASN A 46 -4.26 -43.98 46.93
N PHE A 47 -4.69 -43.91 45.69
CA PHE A 47 -3.98 -43.31 44.59
C PHE A 47 -4.72 -42.06 44.15
N ASN A 48 -3.99 -40.96 43.91
CA ASN A 48 -4.57 -39.69 43.45
C ASN A 48 -3.94 -39.30 42.12
N ASN A 49 -4.66 -39.52 41.04
CA ASN A 49 -4.18 -39.28 39.69
C ASN A 49 -4.20 -37.81 39.35
N LYS A 50 -3.04 -37.26 39.01
CA LYS A 50 -2.87 -35.92 38.50
C LYS A 50 -2.69 -35.95 36.99
N LEU A 51 -3.38 -35.04 36.30
CA LEU A 51 -3.20 -34.88 34.88
C LEU A 51 -1.80 -34.30 34.59
N LYS A 52 -1.16 -34.90 33.57
CA LYS A 52 0.13 -34.41 33.07
C LYS A 52 -0.02 -33.04 32.47
N ARG A 53 0.99 -32.14 32.70
CA ARG A 53 1.05 -30.79 32.22
C ARG A 53 2.45 -30.47 31.68
N GLY A 54 2.51 -29.53 30.77
CA GLY A 54 3.72 -28.92 30.23
C GLY A 54 3.55 -27.44 30.09
N SER A 55 4.42 -26.80 29.30
CA SER A 55 4.40 -25.37 29.05
C SER A 55 4.63 -25.07 27.56
N LEU A 56 4.20 -23.92 27.13
CA LEU A 56 4.51 -23.36 25.79
C LEU A 56 5.11 -21.97 25.95
N GLU A 57 6.22 -21.71 25.28
CA GLU A 57 6.84 -20.40 25.16
C GLU A 57 6.77 -19.94 23.71
N VAL A 58 6.26 -18.73 23.49
CA VAL A 58 6.17 -18.09 22.18
C VAL A 58 7.16 -16.93 22.14
N THR A 59 8.11 -16.98 21.21
CA THR A 59 9.02 -15.87 20.94
C THR A 59 8.47 -15.02 19.81
N LYS A 60 8.22 -13.77 20.10
CA LYS A 60 7.72 -12.76 19.15
C LYS A 60 8.86 -11.96 18.56
N THR A 61 8.82 -11.78 17.23
CA THR A 61 9.65 -10.81 16.50
C THR A 61 8.77 -9.93 15.62
N SER A 62 9.29 -8.76 15.20
CA SER A 62 8.64 -7.87 14.24
C SER A 62 9.68 -7.09 13.44
N GLU A 63 9.32 -6.62 12.25
CA GLU A 63 10.21 -5.83 11.40
C GLU A 63 10.62 -4.47 12.02
N ASP A 64 9.78 -3.90 12.86
CA ASP A 64 10.03 -2.59 13.51
C ASP A 64 10.45 -2.69 14.99
N GLY A 65 10.66 -3.93 15.48
CA GLY A 65 11.14 -4.21 16.83
C GLY A 65 10.05 -4.12 17.92
N LEU A 66 8.77 -3.86 17.57
CA LEU A 66 7.70 -3.89 18.57
C LEU A 66 7.32 -5.33 18.86
N VAL A 67 7.67 -5.81 20.06
CA VAL A 67 7.45 -7.22 20.47
C VAL A 67 6.66 -7.33 21.77
N GLU A 68 6.57 -6.27 22.58
CA GLU A 68 5.85 -6.25 23.86
C GLU A 68 4.35 -6.03 23.67
N GLY A 69 3.54 -6.66 24.50
CA GLY A 69 2.09 -6.46 24.54
C GLY A 69 1.29 -7.21 23.47
N MET A 70 1.90 -8.14 22.72
CA MET A 70 1.19 -8.97 21.76
C MET A 70 0.50 -10.13 22.47
N THR A 71 -0.77 -10.31 22.18
CA THR A 71 -1.61 -11.35 22.81
C THR A 71 -1.66 -12.60 21.94
N PHE A 72 -1.41 -13.75 22.57
CA PHE A 72 -1.54 -15.06 21.97
C PHE A 72 -2.67 -15.85 22.62
N HIS A 73 -3.40 -16.62 21.82
CA HIS A 73 -4.46 -17.53 22.21
C HIS A 73 -4.05 -18.97 21.90
N LEU A 74 -4.08 -19.82 22.90
CA LEU A 74 -3.83 -21.26 22.78
C LEU A 74 -5.11 -22.02 23.11
N TYR A 75 -5.64 -22.80 22.17
CA TYR A 75 -6.89 -23.53 22.40
C TYR A 75 -6.91 -24.87 21.71
N GLY A 76 -7.78 -25.74 22.22
CA GLY A 76 -8.00 -27.10 21.70
C GLY A 76 -8.46 -28.10 22.79
N THR A 77 -8.29 -29.36 22.50
CA THR A 77 -8.69 -30.43 23.42
C THR A 77 -7.46 -31.23 23.86
N SER A 78 -7.28 -31.36 25.18
CA SER A 78 -6.17 -32.10 25.77
C SER A 78 -6.30 -33.62 25.58
N LEU A 79 -5.22 -34.35 25.84
CA LEU A 79 -5.23 -35.82 25.88
C LEU A 79 -6.24 -36.39 26.91
N SER A 80 -6.57 -35.63 27.93
CA SER A 80 -7.59 -36.00 28.92
C SER A 80 -9.02 -35.78 28.45
N GLY A 81 -9.23 -35.13 27.31
CA GLY A 81 -10.55 -34.71 26.80
C GLY A 81 -11.06 -33.39 27.38
N GLN A 82 -10.27 -32.73 28.23
CA GLN A 82 -10.62 -31.41 28.76
C GLN A 82 -10.26 -30.34 27.75
N PRO A 83 -11.08 -29.26 27.61
CA PRO A 83 -10.73 -28.12 26.78
C PRO A 83 -9.55 -27.32 27.37
N VAL A 84 -8.74 -26.78 26.51
CA VAL A 84 -7.74 -25.75 26.81
C VAL A 84 -8.16 -24.51 26.06
N ASP A 85 -8.17 -23.35 26.73
CA ASP A 85 -8.57 -22.05 26.18
C ASP A 85 -7.85 -20.96 27.01
N GLU A 86 -6.62 -20.64 26.63
CA GLU A 86 -5.70 -19.82 27.43
C GLU A 86 -5.11 -18.68 26.62
N TYR A 87 -4.82 -17.57 27.28
CA TYR A 87 -4.22 -16.39 26.69
C TYR A 87 -2.92 -16.02 27.39
N ALA A 88 -1.94 -15.57 26.64
CA ALA A 88 -0.67 -15.05 27.16
C ALA A 88 -0.25 -13.80 26.38
N VAL A 89 0.39 -12.87 27.07
CA VAL A 89 0.86 -11.60 26.48
C VAL A 89 2.38 -11.57 26.52
N THR A 90 2.99 -11.06 25.45
CA THR A 90 4.44 -10.93 25.38
C THR A 90 4.97 -9.86 26.35
N ASP A 91 6.06 -10.19 27.02
CA ASP A 91 6.84 -9.27 27.84
C ASP A 91 7.75 -8.37 26.98
N SER A 92 8.56 -7.52 27.63
CA SER A 92 9.50 -6.60 26.96
C SER A 92 10.61 -7.30 26.16
N SER A 93 10.83 -8.60 26.40
CA SER A 93 11.74 -9.43 25.61
C SER A 93 11.05 -10.11 24.43
N GLY A 94 9.73 -9.92 24.26
CA GLY A 94 8.92 -10.53 23.23
C GLY A 94 8.53 -11.96 23.52
N VAL A 95 8.47 -12.39 24.79
CA VAL A 95 8.15 -13.77 25.16
C VAL A 95 6.81 -13.84 25.86
N ALA A 96 5.88 -14.67 25.31
CA ALA A 96 4.64 -15.04 25.95
C ALA A 96 4.73 -16.49 26.48
N ARG A 97 4.23 -16.74 27.71
CA ARG A 97 4.32 -18.05 28.36
C ARG A 97 2.95 -18.58 28.76
N PHE A 98 2.67 -19.81 28.35
CA PHE A 98 1.55 -20.62 28.82
C PHE A 98 2.12 -21.69 29.77
N GLU A 99 1.77 -21.58 31.03
CA GLU A 99 2.29 -22.46 32.08
C GLU A 99 1.19 -23.45 32.56
N ASN A 100 1.62 -24.65 32.97
CA ASN A 100 0.70 -25.68 33.50
C ASN A 100 -0.42 -26.11 32.50
N VAL A 101 -0.16 -26.09 31.23
CA VAL A 101 -1.09 -26.51 30.18
C VAL A 101 -1.22 -28.04 30.18
N LEU A 102 -2.43 -28.56 30.06
CA LEU A 102 -2.65 -29.98 29.90
C LEU A 102 -1.96 -30.53 28.67
N ILE A 103 -1.34 -31.72 28.77
CA ILE A 103 -0.70 -32.35 27.61
C ILE A 103 -1.70 -32.67 26.50
N GLY A 104 -1.26 -32.54 25.26
CA GLY A 104 -2.08 -32.86 24.09
C GLY A 104 -1.38 -32.47 22.78
N THR A 105 -1.98 -32.89 21.70
CA THR A 105 -1.49 -32.58 20.33
C THR A 105 -2.54 -31.80 19.56
N GLY A 106 -2.10 -31.00 18.58
CA GLY A 106 -3.01 -30.30 17.69
C GLY A 106 -3.69 -29.08 18.32
N TYR A 107 -3.15 -28.54 19.40
CA TYR A 107 -3.57 -27.23 19.88
C TYR A 107 -3.35 -26.18 18.78
N VAL A 108 -4.25 -25.21 18.68
CA VAL A 108 -4.10 -24.06 17.81
C VAL A 108 -3.50 -22.92 18.62
N LEU A 109 -2.44 -22.33 18.10
CA LEU A 109 -1.80 -21.10 18.60
C LEU A 109 -1.99 -20.00 17.56
N GLU A 110 -2.58 -18.88 17.95
CA GLU A 110 -2.76 -17.73 17.09
C GLU A 110 -2.45 -16.43 17.83
N GLU A 111 -1.99 -15.41 17.09
CA GLU A 111 -1.91 -14.04 17.59
C GLU A 111 -3.27 -13.38 17.43
N VAL A 112 -3.81 -12.83 18.49
CA VAL A 112 -5.08 -12.10 18.50
C VAL A 112 -4.84 -10.61 18.71
N ASP A 113 -5.76 -9.78 18.22
CA ASP A 113 -5.65 -8.32 18.29
C ASP A 113 -4.35 -7.77 17.65
N THR A 114 -3.87 -8.44 16.60
CA THR A 114 -2.69 -7.99 15.85
C THR A 114 -2.83 -6.54 15.44
N PRO A 115 -1.88 -5.63 15.79
CA PRO A 115 -1.96 -4.22 15.42
C PRO A 115 -2.14 -4.04 13.91
N ILE A 116 -3.04 -3.15 13.52
CA ILE A 116 -3.53 -2.98 12.14
C ILE A 116 -2.43 -2.78 11.09
N ARG A 117 -1.27 -2.26 11.48
CA ARG A 117 -0.11 -2.04 10.62
C ARG A 117 0.59 -3.32 10.16
N TYR A 118 0.33 -4.45 10.83
CA TYR A 118 0.91 -5.75 10.47
C TYR A 118 -0.05 -6.61 9.66
N VAL A 119 0.52 -7.52 8.90
CA VAL A 119 -0.21 -8.67 8.38
C VAL A 119 -0.51 -9.60 9.54
N VAL A 120 -1.75 -10.09 9.63
CA VAL A 120 -2.11 -11.08 10.67
C VAL A 120 -1.34 -12.37 10.39
N PRO A 121 -0.54 -12.87 11.33
CA PRO A 121 0.21 -14.11 11.15
C PRO A 121 -0.73 -15.32 11.05
N ASP A 122 -0.32 -16.31 10.29
CA ASP A 122 -1.03 -17.59 10.24
C ASP A 122 -0.99 -18.30 11.61
N SER A 123 -2.07 -18.96 11.96
CA SER A 123 -2.13 -19.84 13.15
C SER A 123 -1.17 -21.02 13.01
N GLN A 124 -0.63 -21.48 14.13
CA GLN A 124 0.27 -22.62 14.21
C GLN A 124 -0.35 -23.74 15.04
N THR A 125 0.04 -24.99 14.77
CA THR A 125 -0.28 -26.10 15.67
C THR A 125 0.80 -26.26 16.73
N ALA A 126 0.40 -26.61 17.97
CA ALA A 126 1.30 -26.91 19.06
C ALA A 126 1.01 -28.27 19.67
N THR A 127 2.05 -28.92 20.19
CA THR A 127 1.98 -30.13 21.01
C THR A 127 2.57 -29.79 22.37
N ILE A 128 1.88 -30.11 23.43
CA ILE A 128 2.33 -29.93 24.81
C ILE A 128 2.67 -31.30 25.39
N GLU A 129 3.93 -31.46 25.79
CA GLU A 129 4.45 -32.70 26.40
C GLU A 129 4.65 -32.55 27.91
N TRP A 130 4.64 -33.64 28.61
CA TRP A 130 4.74 -33.66 30.09
C TRP A 130 6.13 -33.16 30.56
N ASN A 131 6.12 -32.17 31.46
CA ASN A 131 7.31 -31.56 32.06
C ASN A 131 8.29 -30.90 31.03
N GLU A 132 7.81 -30.66 29.80
CA GLU A 132 8.60 -30.03 28.75
C GLU A 132 8.08 -28.62 28.46
N VAL A 133 8.95 -27.79 27.87
CA VAL A 133 8.62 -26.48 27.32
C VAL A 133 8.64 -26.57 25.82
N THR A 134 7.49 -26.46 25.20
CA THR A 134 7.38 -26.33 23.74
C THR A 134 7.73 -24.89 23.32
N HIS A 135 8.55 -24.72 22.29
CA HIS A 135 8.90 -23.41 21.76
C HIS A 135 8.26 -23.17 20.42
N LYS A 136 7.68 -21.97 20.24
CA LYS A 136 7.14 -21.45 19.00
C LYS A 136 7.70 -20.05 18.74
N SER A 137 7.73 -19.64 17.48
CA SER A 137 8.09 -18.28 17.08
C SER A 137 7.08 -17.72 16.11
N VAL A 138 6.74 -16.43 16.28
CA VAL A 138 5.82 -15.68 15.42
C VAL A 138 6.47 -14.34 15.06
N ASN A 139 6.49 -14.03 13.77
CA ASN A 139 7.03 -12.79 13.26
C ASN A 139 5.92 -11.91 12.69
N ASN A 140 5.87 -10.63 13.07
CA ASN A 140 4.97 -9.65 12.46
C ASN A 140 5.67 -8.90 11.34
N VAL A 141 5.04 -8.93 10.18
CA VAL A 141 5.49 -8.26 8.96
C VAL A 141 4.64 -7.01 8.74
N LEU A 142 5.29 -5.88 8.48
CA LEU A 142 4.62 -4.61 8.20
C LEU A 142 3.91 -4.66 6.85
N LYS A 143 2.72 -4.09 6.79
CA LYS A 143 2.06 -3.79 5.52
C LYS A 143 2.79 -2.64 4.84
N LYS A 144 3.06 -2.79 3.55
CA LYS A 144 3.78 -1.83 2.71
C LYS A 144 2.97 -1.53 1.46
N PHE A 145 3.12 -0.32 0.95
CA PHE A 145 2.51 0.10 -0.31
C PHE A 145 3.57 0.63 -1.27
N ARG A 146 3.28 0.59 -2.55
CA ARG A 146 3.89 1.44 -3.57
C ARG A 146 2.78 2.09 -4.39
N VAL A 147 3.02 3.29 -4.90
CA VAL A 147 2.07 4.01 -5.73
C VAL A 147 2.61 4.18 -7.14
N THR A 148 1.75 3.91 -8.13
CA THR A 148 1.95 4.32 -9.51
C THR A 148 1.14 5.59 -9.75
N VAL A 149 1.81 6.67 -10.15
CA VAL A 149 1.16 7.93 -10.52
C VAL A 149 1.14 8.04 -12.04
N THR A 150 -0.03 8.36 -12.59
CA THR A 150 -0.22 8.61 -14.02
C THR A 150 -0.71 10.04 -14.22
N LYS A 151 0.14 10.86 -14.84
CA LYS A 151 -0.19 12.23 -15.26
C LYS A 151 -0.84 12.22 -16.63
N SER A 152 -1.90 13.01 -16.80
CA SER A 152 -2.57 13.21 -18.08
C SER A 152 -3.03 14.64 -18.27
N ASP A 153 -3.29 15.03 -19.53
CA ASP A 153 -3.93 16.32 -19.83
C ASP A 153 -5.41 16.31 -19.44
N VAL A 154 -5.87 17.33 -18.75
CA VAL A 154 -7.23 17.42 -18.19
C VAL A 154 -8.34 17.39 -19.24
N LYS A 155 -8.07 17.75 -20.51
CA LYS A 155 -9.07 17.82 -21.58
C LYS A 155 -9.00 16.67 -22.56
N THR A 156 -7.80 16.22 -22.89
CA THR A 156 -7.58 15.24 -23.96
C THR A 156 -7.07 13.90 -23.47
N GLY A 157 -6.57 13.86 -22.24
CA GLY A 157 -5.84 12.70 -21.70
C GLY A 157 -4.44 12.49 -22.28
N ALA A 158 -4.11 13.19 -23.38
CA ALA A 158 -2.86 13.07 -24.11
C ALA A 158 -2.18 14.46 -24.28
N PRO A 159 -0.86 14.53 -24.55
CA PRO A 159 -0.16 15.79 -24.72
C PRO A 159 -0.78 16.66 -25.83
N GLN A 160 -0.80 17.98 -25.61
CA GLN A 160 -1.26 18.96 -26.57
C GLN A 160 -0.10 19.87 -27.00
N GLY A 161 -0.12 20.34 -28.27
CA GLY A 161 0.94 21.19 -28.80
C GLY A 161 2.31 20.50 -28.74
N ASP A 162 3.31 21.25 -28.32
CA ASP A 162 4.66 20.74 -28.05
C ASP A 162 4.87 20.38 -26.56
N GLY A 163 3.79 20.35 -25.77
CA GLY A 163 3.85 19.96 -24.36
C GLY A 163 4.16 18.48 -24.16
N SER A 164 4.83 18.15 -23.06
CA SER A 164 5.22 16.79 -22.69
C SER A 164 4.61 16.38 -21.37
N LEU A 165 4.20 15.13 -21.23
CA LEU A 165 3.84 14.53 -19.92
C LEU A 165 5.07 14.02 -19.17
N ALA A 166 6.19 13.80 -19.88
CA ALA A 166 7.47 13.43 -19.27
C ALA A 166 8.16 14.63 -18.61
N GLY A 167 8.91 14.36 -17.57
CA GLY A 167 9.76 15.34 -16.91
C GLY A 167 9.11 16.12 -15.78
N ALA A 168 7.83 15.87 -15.46
CA ALA A 168 7.21 16.39 -14.24
C ALA A 168 7.85 15.75 -13.01
N VAL A 169 8.16 16.54 -11.99
CA VAL A 169 8.76 16.06 -10.74
C VAL A 169 7.70 16.05 -9.64
N TYR A 170 7.50 14.89 -9.04
CA TYR A 170 6.59 14.70 -7.92
C TYR A 170 7.35 14.30 -6.66
N GLY A 171 6.93 14.82 -5.51
CA GLY A 171 7.40 14.41 -4.21
C GLY A 171 6.42 13.45 -3.53
N LEU A 172 6.95 12.39 -2.93
CA LEU A 172 6.23 11.55 -1.98
C LEU A 172 6.47 12.11 -0.58
N TYR A 173 5.40 12.47 0.11
CA TYR A 173 5.45 13.12 1.42
C TYR A 173 4.81 12.24 2.49
N LYS A 174 5.41 12.29 3.70
CA LYS A 174 4.82 11.81 4.95
C LYS A 174 4.46 13.03 5.80
N GLY A 175 3.17 13.33 5.91
CA GLY A 175 2.75 14.64 6.40
C GLY A 175 3.31 15.77 5.53
N ASP A 176 4.10 16.66 6.11
CA ASP A 176 4.78 17.75 5.39
C ASP A 176 6.26 17.46 5.07
N THR A 177 6.75 16.26 5.41
CA THR A 177 8.14 15.88 5.16
C THR A 177 8.26 15.20 3.80
N LEU A 178 9.11 15.73 2.91
CA LEU A 178 9.48 15.09 1.66
C LEU A 178 10.35 13.86 1.99
N ILE A 179 9.89 12.69 1.56
CA ILE A 179 10.59 11.43 1.76
C ILE A 179 11.41 11.06 0.53
N ASP A 180 10.82 11.23 -0.67
CA ASP A 180 11.48 10.91 -1.94
C ASP A 180 10.87 11.73 -3.08
N SER A 181 11.54 11.76 -4.24
CA SER A 181 11.08 12.46 -5.44
C SER A 181 11.23 11.59 -6.68
N PHE A 182 10.27 11.73 -7.61
CA PHE A 182 10.16 10.91 -8.81
C PHE A 182 9.89 11.80 -10.00
N THR A 183 10.37 11.37 -11.17
CA THR A 183 10.14 12.08 -12.43
C THR A 183 9.29 11.20 -13.36
N THR A 184 8.29 11.80 -14.01
CA THR A 184 7.44 11.10 -14.96
C THR A 184 8.22 10.70 -16.22
N ASP A 185 7.96 9.50 -16.72
CA ASP A 185 8.47 8.98 -17.98
C ASP A 185 7.71 9.53 -19.21
N GLU A 186 7.99 9.00 -20.41
CA GLU A 186 7.35 9.39 -21.66
C GLU A 186 5.83 9.13 -21.68
N ASN A 187 5.32 8.23 -20.84
CA ASN A 187 3.89 7.97 -20.68
C ASN A 187 3.24 8.84 -19.60
N GLY A 188 3.99 9.76 -18.99
CA GLY A 188 3.53 10.55 -17.85
C GLY A 188 3.48 9.76 -16.54
N GLN A 189 4.22 8.65 -16.41
CA GLN A 189 4.13 7.74 -15.27
C GLN A 189 5.42 7.67 -14.47
N PHE A 190 5.26 7.40 -13.17
CA PHE A 190 6.31 6.86 -12.32
C PHE A 190 5.72 5.86 -11.33
N THR A 191 6.55 4.97 -10.80
CA THR A 191 6.19 4.04 -9.72
C THR A 191 7.23 4.15 -8.61
N THR A 192 6.77 4.26 -7.37
CA THR A 192 7.66 4.37 -6.19
C THR A 192 8.26 3.03 -5.80
N GLY A 193 9.20 3.02 -4.85
CA GLY A 193 9.51 1.85 -4.05
C GLY A 193 8.40 1.51 -3.05
N TYR A 194 8.62 0.45 -2.24
CA TYR A 194 7.70 0.11 -1.15
C TYR A 194 8.02 0.91 0.12
N TYR A 195 6.97 1.47 0.73
CA TYR A 195 7.00 2.21 1.99
C TYR A 195 6.01 1.61 2.97
N VAL A 196 6.25 1.77 4.27
CA VAL A 196 5.33 1.28 5.31
C VAL A 196 4.01 2.04 5.23
N CYS A 197 2.91 1.30 5.26
CA CYS A 197 1.56 1.88 5.25
C CYS A 197 1.30 2.78 6.46
N ASP A 198 0.67 3.91 6.21
CA ASP A 198 0.21 4.87 7.21
C ASP A 198 -0.78 5.87 6.60
N SER A 199 -1.46 6.69 7.40
CA SER A 199 -2.60 7.51 7.00
C SER A 199 -2.27 8.85 6.32
N ASP A 200 -1.04 9.35 6.41
CA ASP A 200 -0.67 10.71 6.00
C ASP A 200 0.31 10.77 4.83
N TRP A 201 0.30 9.74 4.00
CA TRP A 201 1.04 9.72 2.75
C TRP A 201 0.33 10.52 1.65
N THR A 202 1.08 11.42 0.98
CA THR A 202 0.59 12.22 -0.14
C THR A 202 1.62 12.31 -1.25
N VAL A 203 1.12 12.53 -2.48
CA VAL A 203 1.92 12.90 -3.64
C VAL A 203 1.60 14.35 -4.00
N ARG A 204 2.63 15.15 -4.29
CA ARG A 204 2.51 16.57 -4.68
C ARG A 204 3.46 16.87 -5.83
N GLU A 205 3.02 17.61 -6.82
CA GLU A 205 3.91 18.07 -7.87
C GLU A 205 4.87 19.13 -7.32
N ILE A 206 6.16 18.98 -7.61
CA ILE A 206 7.23 19.92 -7.23
C ILE A 206 7.56 20.82 -8.41
N SER A 207 7.58 20.26 -9.63
CA SER A 207 7.87 20.97 -10.86
C SER A 207 7.06 20.38 -12.01
N PRO A 208 6.35 21.19 -12.79
CA PRO A 208 5.57 20.71 -13.92
C PRO A 208 6.47 20.21 -15.05
N SER A 209 5.91 19.40 -15.91
CA SER A 209 6.54 19.06 -17.18
C SER A 209 6.43 20.19 -18.18
N GLU A 210 7.23 20.12 -19.25
CA GLU A 210 7.28 21.13 -20.28
C GLU A 210 5.89 21.40 -20.88
N GLY A 211 5.51 22.68 -20.90
CA GLY A 211 4.25 23.17 -21.45
C GLY A 211 3.04 23.04 -20.52
N TYR A 212 3.18 22.47 -19.31
CA TYR A 212 2.09 22.33 -18.35
C TYR A 212 2.20 23.32 -17.19
N LEU A 213 1.07 23.63 -16.57
CA LEU A 213 1.01 24.45 -15.36
C LEU A 213 1.22 23.57 -14.15
N LEU A 214 1.86 24.11 -13.11
CA LEU A 214 2.05 23.41 -11.83
C LEU A 214 0.69 23.07 -11.21
N ASP A 215 0.50 21.78 -10.87
CA ASP A 215 -0.62 21.34 -10.04
C ASP A 215 -0.27 21.49 -8.56
N SER A 216 -0.98 22.38 -7.87
CA SER A 216 -0.81 22.59 -6.43
C SER A 216 -1.65 21.65 -5.58
N THR A 217 -2.35 20.69 -6.17
CA THR A 217 -3.22 19.75 -5.48
C THR A 217 -2.40 18.75 -4.65
N ILE A 218 -2.89 18.44 -3.46
CA ILE A 218 -2.31 17.40 -2.60
C ILE A 218 -3.11 16.11 -2.82
N HIS A 219 -2.49 15.11 -3.41
CA HIS A 219 -3.12 13.82 -3.70
C HIS A 219 -2.82 12.81 -2.60
N LYS A 220 -3.87 12.23 -1.99
CA LYS A 220 -3.72 11.11 -1.06
C LYS A 220 -3.39 9.84 -1.85
N VAL A 221 -2.50 9.02 -1.32
CA VAL A 221 -2.05 7.81 -2.05
C VAL A 221 -2.81 6.53 -1.70
N GLY A 222 -3.73 6.56 -0.71
CA GLY A 222 -4.47 5.37 -0.29
C GLY A 222 -3.54 4.33 0.35
N ALA A 223 -2.74 4.76 1.31
CA ALA A 223 -1.73 3.95 1.99
C ALA A 223 -2.12 3.59 3.44
N GLU A 224 -3.37 3.79 3.80
CA GLU A 224 -3.89 3.46 5.12
C GLU A 224 -3.83 1.95 5.36
N PRO A 225 -3.25 1.47 6.48
CA PRO A 225 -3.05 0.04 6.73
C PRO A 225 -4.34 -0.77 6.81
N GLU A 226 -5.48 -0.12 7.08
CA GLU A 226 -6.83 -0.72 7.11
C GLU A 226 -7.29 -1.22 5.73
N LEU A 227 -6.75 -0.65 4.66
CA LEU A 227 -7.10 -1.03 3.30
C LEU A 227 -6.49 -2.38 2.87
N TYR A 228 -5.53 -2.90 3.63
CA TYR A 228 -4.70 -4.01 3.19
C TYR A 228 -4.66 -5.16 4.20
N THR A 229 -4.49 -6.37 3.67
CA THR A 229 -4.37 -7.61 4.45
C THR A 229 -3.05 -8.34 4.21
N ILE A 230 -2.29 -7.95 3.18
CA ILE A 230 -1.03 -8.59 2.79
C ILE A 230 0.15 -7.62 2.94
N GLU A 231 1.36 -8.13 2.85
CA GLU A 231 2.59 -7.36 3.04
C GLU A 231 2.79 -6.29 1.97
N LEU A 232 2.76 -6.65 0.69
CA LEU A 232 3.09 -5.78 -0.43
C LEU A 232 1.84 -5.41 -1.22
N ASN A 233 1.54 -4.12 -1.31
CA ASN A 233 0.31 -3.61 -1.89
C ASN A 233 0.62 -2.55 -2.94
N ASP A 234 -0.11 -2.59 -4.05
CA ASP A 234 -0.02 -1.63 -5.13
C ASP A 234 -1.23 -0.70 -5.10
N THR A 235 -0.98 0.61 -5.22
CA THR A 235 -2.02 1.63 -5.38
C THR A 235 -1.71 2.51 -6.58
N ALA A 236 -2.69 3.23 -7.07
CA ALA A 236 -2.56 4.12 -8.22
C ALA A 236 -3.23 5.46 -7.96
N ASN A 237 -2.60 6.52 -8.49
CA ASN A 237 -3.15 7.87 -8.51
C ASN A 237 -3.13 8.41 -9.93
N ASP A 238 -4.30 8.74 -10.46
CA ASP A 238 -4.42 9.47 -11.72
C ASP A 238 -4.50 10.97 -11.42
N VAL A 239 -3.55 11.73 -11.96
CA VAL A 239 -3.49 13.18 -11.82
C VAL A 239 -3.70 13.84 -13.18
N THR A 240 -4.39 14.98 -13.19
CA THR A 240 -4.68 15.71 -14.42
C THR A 240 -4.15 17.13 -14.34
N GLU A 241 -3.51 17.58 -15.40
CA GLU A 241 -2.92 18.91 -15.48
C GLU A 241 -3.36 19.68 -16.69
N GLN A 242 -3.23 20.98 -16.58
CA GLN A 242 -3.64 21.92 -17.61
C GLN A 242 -2.45 22.36 -18.44
N ILE A 243 -2.54 22.16 -19.79
CA ILE A 243 -1.58 22.72 -20.74
C ILE A 243 -1.64 24.25 -20.72
N ILE A 244 -0.49 24.89 -20.81
CA ILE A 244 -0.37 26.34 -21.05
C ILE A 244 -1.04 26.68 -22.38
N LYS A 245 -1.85 27.78 -22.42
CA LYS A 245 -2.50 28.28 -23.64
C LYS A 245 -2.37 29.76 -23.77
N GLY A 246 -2.10 30.18 -25.00
CA GLY A 246 -2.05 31.59 -25.41
C GLY A 246 -2.79 31.85 -26.71
N ASP A 247 -2.92 33.08 -27.08
CA ASP A 247 -3.42 33.55 -28.38
C ASP A 247 -2.35 34.34 -29.09
N ILE A 248 -2.43 34.37 -30.41
CA ILE A 248 -1.56 35.13 -31.31
C ILE A 248 -2.38 36.26 -31.89
N ALA A 249 -1.95 37.48 -31.64
CA ALA A 249 -2.52 38.69 -32.26
C ALA A 249 -1.61 39.21 -33.36
N ILE A 250 -2.21 39.60 -34.48
CA ILE A 250 -1.54 40.19 -35.63
C ILE A 250 -2.07 41.61 -35.84
N ILE A 251 -1.17 42.57 -36.09
CA ILE A 251 -1.52 43.88 -36.58
C ILE A 251 -0.80 44.01 -37.92
N LYS A 252 -1.54 44.07 -39.04
CA LYS A 252 -1.01 44.12 -40.38
C LYS A 252 -1.28 45.50 -40.99
N HIS A 253 -0.20 46.21 -41.29
CA HIS A 253 -0.23 47.45 -42.03
C HIS A 253 0.63 47.35 -43.31
N THR A 254 0.27 48.12 -44.33
CA THR A 254 0.98 48.14 -45.60
C THR A 254 1.21 49.59 -45.99
N ASP A 255 2.41 49.90 -46.47
CA ASP A 255 2.71 51.16 -47.12
C ASP A 255 1.96 51.22 -48.47
N ASP A 256 1.10 52.22 -48.68
CA ASP A 256 0.32 52.43 -49.90
C ASP A 256 1.14 53.00 -51.06
N GLY A 257 2.40 53.39 -50.77
CA GLY A 257 3.32 54.00 -51.76
C GLY A 257 2.99 55.44 -52.10
N GLU A 258 1.98 56.05 -51.49
CA GLU A 258 1.54 57.43 -51.73
C GLU A 258 1.68 58.35 -50.50
N THR A 259 1.36 57.76 -49.32
CA THR A 259 1.45 58.48 -48.07
C THR A 259 2.55 57.84 -47.18
N GLN A 260 3.20 58.66 -46.33
CA GLN A 260 4.16 58.12 -45.34
C GLN A 260 3.47 57.53 -44.11
N ILE A 261 2.17 57.20 -44.22
CA ILE A 261 1.35 56.60 -43.13
C ILE A 261 1.06 55.15 -43.50
N GLU A 262 1.43 54.23 -42.61
CA GLU A 262 1.06 52.81 -42.73
C GLU A 262 -0.47 52.67 -42.70
N THR A 263 -1.04 52.02 -43.72
CA THR A 263 -2.48 51.80 -43.83
C THR A 263 -2.84 50.41 -43.33
N PRO A 264 -3.89 50.27 -42.49
CA PRO A 264 -4.35 48.96 -42.06
C PRO A 264 -4.76 48.08 -43.25
N GLU A 265 -4.19 46.86 -43.32
CA GLU A 265 -4.48 45.93 -44.40
C GLU A 265 -5.70 45.06 -44.07
N SER A 266 -6.90 45.64 -44.19
CA SER A 266 -8.13 44.91 -43.95
C SER A 266 -8.31 43.76 -44.94
N GLY A 267 -8.75 42.61 -44.46
CA GLY A 267 -8.97 41.38 -45.23
C GLY A 267 -7.71 40.57 -45.52
N ALA A 268 -6.54 40.97 -44.99
CA ALA A 268 -5.35 40.12 -45.00
C ALA A 268 -5.62 38.82 -44.22
N GLU A 269 -5.23 37.69 -44.81
CA GLU A 269 -5.46 36.38 -44.20
C GLU A 269 -4.15 35.71 -43.82
N PHE A 270 -4.15 35.05 -42.64
CA PHE A 270 -3.02 34.29 -42.12
C PHE A 270 -3.45 32.90 -41.67
N GLN A 271 -2.67 31.89 -42.05
CA GLN A 271 -2.70 30.59 -41.43
C GLN A 271 -1.72 30.56 -40.24
N VAL A 272 -2.19 30.11 -39.11
CA VAL A 272 -1.37 29.84 -37.92
C VAL A 272 -1.41 28.35 -37.65
N PHE A 273 -0.27 27.70 -37.47
CA PHE A 273 -0.22 26.27 -37.20
C PHE A 273 1.04 25.91 -36.42
N LEU A 274 0.91 24.83 -35.60
CA LEU A 274 2.01 24.30 -34.81
C LEU A 274 3.17 23.88 -35.72
N LYS A 275 4.37 24.37 -35.47
CA LYS A 275 5.56 24.13 -36.29
C LYS A 275 5.92 22.62 -36.35
N SER A 276 5.84 21.91 -35.25
CA SER A 276 6.12 20.47 -35.17
C SER A 276 5.18 19.63 -36.03
N ALA A 277 4.00 20.12 -36.39
CA ALA A 277 3.09 19.44 -37.32
C ALA A 277 3.58 19.51 -38.80
N GLY A 278 4.52 20.38 -39.10
CA GLY A 278 5.14 20.52 -40.43
C GLY A 278 4.30 21.30 -41.46
N SER A 279 2.97 21.25 -41.42
CA SER A 279 2.06 22.00 -42.26
C SER A 279 0.74 22.33 -41.58
N TYR A 280 0.01 23.31 -42.11
CA TYR A 280 -1.32 23.68 -41.63
C TYR A 280 -2.30 22.48 -41.67
N GLU A 281 -2.24 21.71 -42.76
CA GLU A 281 -3.14 20.56 -42.99
C GLU A 281 -2.90 19.42 -41.98
N ASN A 282 -1.65 19.24 -41.57
CA ASN A 282 -1.25 18.18 -40.64
C ASN A 282 -1.49 18.55 -39.17
N ALA A 283 -1.56 19.87 -38.86
CA ALA A 283 -1.81 20.33 -37.51
C ALA A 283 -3.25 19.95 -37.08
N LYS A 284 -3.41 19.50 -35.83
CA LYS A 284 -4.73 19.24 -35.25
C LYS A 284 -5.56 20.52 -35.24
N GLU A 285 -6.87 20.39 -35.25
CA GLU A 285 -7.77 21.56 -35.24
C GLU A 285 -7.53 22.46 -34.00
N SER A 286 -7.14 21.90 -32.87
CA SER A 286 -6.78 22.64 -31.65
C SER A 286 -5.45 23.39 -31.76
N GLU A 287 -4.60 23.07 -32.75
CA GLU A 287 -3.23 23.52 -32.93
C GLU A 287 -3.07 24.39 -34.18
N ARG A 288 -4.16 24.84 -34.82
CA ARG A 288 -4.16 25.70 -35.99
C ARG A 288 -5.33 26.68 -35.99
N ASP A 289 -5.19 27.77 -36.69
CA ASP A 289 -6.26 28.75 -36.88
C ASP A 289 -6.09 29.49 -38.21
N VAL A 290 -7.14 30.18 -38.68
CA VAL A 290 -7.11 31.13 -39.81
C VAL A 290 -7.56 32.47 -39.28
N LEU A 291 -6.69 33.48 -39.46
CA LEU A 291 -6.91 34.82 -39.00
C LEU A 291 -7.21 35.73 -40.20
N VAL A 292 -8.23 36.57 -40.07
CA VAL A 292 -8.59 37.58 -41.07
C VAL A 292 -8.58 38.94 -40.42
N CYS A 293 -7.74 39.86 -40.92
CA CYS A 293 -7.60 41.19 -40.37
C CYS A 293 -8.86 42.03 -40.60
N ASP A 294 -9.28 42.73 -39.54
CA ASP A 294 -10.40 43.65 -39.56
C ASP A 294 -10.03 45.01 -40.24
N GLU A 295 -10.92 45.99 -40.12
CA GLU A 295 -10.72 47.34 -40.67
C GLU A 295 -9.54 48.11 -40.05
N ASN A 296 -9.07 47.66 -38.87
CA ASN A 296 -7.88 48.20 -38.19
C ASN A 296 -6.62 47.39 -38.49
N GLY A 297 -6.70 46.41 -39.38
CA GLY A 297 -5.61 45.48 -39.68
C GLY A 297 -5.32 44.49 -38.57
N PHE A 298 -6.25 44.32 -37.60
CA PHE A 298 -6.10 43.45 -36.43
C PHE A 298 -6.77 42.11 -36.65
N ALA A 299 -6.09 41.05 -36.21
CA ALA A 299 -6.66 39.69 -36.08
C ALA A 299 -6.08 38.99 -34.86
N GLN A 300 -6.87 38.08 -34.24
CA GLN A 300 -6.46 37.31 -33.07
C GLN A 300 -6.91 35.87 -33.20
N SER A 301 -6.04 34.94 -32.83
CA SER A 301 -6.37 33.52 -32.83
C SER A 301 -7.27 33.12 -31.63
N LYS A 302 -7.86 31.93 -31.72
CA LYS A 302 -8.33 31.22 -30.53
C LYS A 302 -7.16 30.90 -29.60
N LYS A 303 -7.47 30.40 -28.41
CA LYS A 303 -6.45 29.88 -27.47
C LYS A 303 -5.79 28.64 -28.06
N LEU A 304 -4.51 28.73 -28.36
CA LEU A 304 -3.67 27.65 -28.88
C LEU A 304 -2.81 27.07 -27.74
N PRO A 305 -2.52 25.75 -27.72
CA PRO A 305 -1.67 25.15 -26.72
C PRO A 305 -0.20 25.59 -26.84
N TYR A 306 0.56 25.30 -25.77
CA TYR A 306 2.02 25.52 -25.70
C TYR A 306 2.74 24.99 -26.94
N GLY A 307 3.70 25.79 -27.46
CA GLY A 307 4.54 25.40 -28.58
C GLY A 307 4.93 26.55 -29.48
N THR A 308 5.74 26.23 -30.50
CA THR A 308 6.14 27.16 -31.53
C THR A 308 5.19 27.08 -32.72
N TYR A 309 4.67 28.21 -33.17
CA TYR A 309 3.73 28.32 -34.26
C TYR A 309 4.36 29.05 -35.45
N ILE A 310 4.08 28.53 -36.65
CA ILE A 310 4.33 29.28 -37.93
C ILE A 310 3.12 30.13 -38.19
N VAL A 311 3.37 31.41 -38.50
CA VAL A 311 2.39 32.37 -39.01
C VAL A 311 2.73 32.64 -40.48
N ARG A 312 1.80 32.26 -41.37
CA ARG A 312 1.96 32.38 -42.83
C ARG A 312 0.86 33.25 -43.39
N GLN A 313 1.24 34.32 -44.05
CA GLN A 313 0.27 35.11 -44.81
C GLN A 313 -0.19 34.36 -46.07
N THR A 314 -1.49 34.18 -46.23
CA THR A 314 -2.09 33.46 -47.39
C THR A 314 -2.78 34.40 -48.37
N LYS A 315 -3.15 35.61 -47.90
CA LYS A 315 -3.80 36.63 -48.72
C LYS A 315 -3.39 38.02 -48.24
N GLY A 316 -3.17 38.92 -49.18
CA GLY A 316 -2.91 40.32 -48.97
C GLY A 316 -3.66 41.18 -50.01
N TRP A 317 -3.40 42.48 -50.06
CA TRP A 317 -3.91 43.37 -51.09
C TRP A 317 -3.37 42.99 -52.45
N GLU A 318 -4.21 43.14 -53.48
CA GLU A 318 -3.86 42.81 -54.87
C GLU A 318 -2.60 43.60 -55.32
N GLY A 319 -1.66 42.88 -55.96
CA GLY A 319 -0.40 43.44 -56.43
C GLY A 319 0.68 43.67 -55.37
N ARG A 320 0.46 43.24 -54.12
CA ARG A 320 1.46 43.24 -53.06
C ARG A 320 2.05 41.87 -52.84
N GLU A 321 3.35 41.83 -52.49
CA GLU A 321 4.00 40.58 -52.09
C GLU A 321 3.53 40.16 -50.69
N LEU A 322 3.37 38.86 -50.47
CA LEU A 322 3.08 38.30 -49.14
C LEU A 322 4.32 38.33 -48.27
N MET A 323 4.13 38.44 -46.98
CA MET A 323 5.20 38.37 -45.99
C MET A 323 5.81 36.98 -45.96
N ASP A 324 7.10 36.92 -45.63
CA ASP A 324 7.74 35.65 -45.25
C ASP A 324 7.10 35.05 -43.98
N ASP A 325 7.12 33.72 -43.88
CA ASP A 325 6.69 33.01 -42.67
C ASP A 325 7.52 33.48 -41.47
N PHE A 326 6.87 33.63 -40.33
CA PHE A 326 7.56 33.91 -39.08
C PHE A 326 7.05 33.01 -37.91
N GLU A 327 7.83 32.94 -36.84
CA GLU A 327 7.55 32.10 -35.72
C GLU A 327 7.06 32.90 -34.51
N VAL A 328 6.07 32.33 -33.80
CA VAL A 328 5.56 32.84 -32.53
C VAL A 328 5.58 31.71 -31.52
N TYR A 329 6.08 31.96 -30.32
CA TYR A 329 6.17 30.98 -29.25
C TYR A 329 5.12 31.26 -28.18
N ILE A 330 4.31 30.26 -27.88
CA ILE A 330 3.34 30.28 -26.79
C ILE A 330 3.93 29.52 -25.60
N ALA A 331 4.23 30.26 -24.53
CA ALA A 331 4.78 29.75 -23.27
C ALA A 331 4.14 30.47 -22.09
N GLN A 332 4.48 30.07 -20.89
CA GLN A 332 4.18 30.81 -19.67
C GLN A 332 5.20 31.97 -19.55
N ASP A 333 4.71 33.16 -19.21
CA ASP A 333 5.57 34.30 -18.87
C ASP A 333 6.26 34.10 -17.50
#